data_21827f9bb6cf90ccdafdaa3f0226cab1
#
_entry.id   21827f9bb6cf90ccdafdaa3f0226cab1
#
_cell.length_a   1.000
_cell.length_b   1.000
_cell.length_c   1.000
_cell.angle_alpha   90.00
_cell.angle_beta   90.00
_cell.angle_gamma   90.00
#
_symmetry.space_group_name_H-M   'P 1'
#
loop_
_entity.id
_entity.type
_entity.pdbx_description
1 polymer ?
#
loop_
_entity_poly.entity_id
_entity_poly.type
_entity_poly.pdbx_seq_one_letter_code
_entity_poly.pdbx_strand_id
1 'polypeptide(L)'
;YLWFLYKAMTAIKEPLALITTQDYLLPCTKWQEEGRWEVTDDGQKRLGYELPNFSVRQKDNVYIVNEESLSEALTECGDNSNLLFKKFLTEIIPDFKNALIAALQKQNDIECILTICNCPSLNAAAEKYNIPVINLELGPLRSPTYLFTGYFDFSGVNGNTEAEKRYFAAKQQGVVFNKKNRISALRDFFINSRNDDDYIEPEYDVGIVLQVENDSNILAFSNSFDNQALLDYAEGSFIGKKIVRPHPGSHFRLNENLGYEIDNNNLSIIDFLKKCRKILTINSSVGLEAMLMNIPVKILGDCSYAFCNVDDVDERVERLTFYLFSYLVPFDLLFNAEYIRFRLTFPSEHEILSKHILYYLSSREKQSIIDMKTSTTDVVENGMYERGLLKELEELKIKNI
;
A
#
# COMPACT_ATOMS: atom_id res chain seq x y z
N TYR A 1 -9.21 -5.03 -9.46
CA TYR A 1 -9.11 -3.57 -9.16
C TYR A 1 -10.43 -2.81 -9.38
N LEU A 2 -11.57 -3.52 -9.32
CA LEU A 2 -12.90 -2.94 -9.48
C LEU A 2 -13.17 -1.90 -8.36
N TRP A 3 -12.69 -2.17 -7.15
CA TRP A 3 -12.77 -1.26 -6.00
C TRP A 3 -12.22 0.14 -6.31
N PHE A 4 -11.17 0.24 -7.10
CA PHE A 4 -10.55 1.51 -7.46
C PHE A 4 -11.51 2.38 -8.29
N LEU A 5 -12.08 1.80 -9.35
CA LEU A 5 -13.06 2.50 -10.19
C LEU A 5 -14.27 2.93 -9.38
N TYR A 6 -14.78 2.05 -8.51
CA TYR A 6 -15.90 2.36 -7.64
C TYR A 6 -15.56 3.54 -6.70
N LYS A 7 -14.42 3.51 -6.01
CA LYS A 7 -14.00 4.60 -5.11
C LYS A 7 -13.79 5.90 -5.86
N ALA A 8 -13.14 5.89 -7.02
CA ALA A 8 -12.97 7.08 -7.84
C ALA A 8 -14.33 7.68 -8.23
N MET A 9 -15.27 6.88 -8.73
CA MET A 9 -16.58 7.36 -9.14
C MET A 9 -17.49 7.79 -7.99
N THR A 10 -17.33 7.22 -6.80
CA THR A 10 -18.16 7.61 -5.65
C THR A 10 -17.62 8.83 -4.91
N ALA A 11 -16.30 8.96 -4.80
CA ALA A 11 -15.67 10.03 -4.03
C ALA A 11 -15.41 11.30 -4.87
N ILE A 12 -14.99 11.15 -6.14
CA ILE A 12 -14.70 12.28 -7.02
C ILE A 12 -16.01 12.73 -7.68
N LYS A 13 -16.44 13.95 -7.37
CA LYS A 13 -17.70 14.49 -7.90
C LYS A 13 -17.59 15.07 -9.32
N GLU A 14 -16.41 15.45 -9.72
CA GLU A 14 -16.10 15.95 -11.06
C GLU A 14 -16.31 14.85 -12.12
N PRO A 15 -16.52 15.21 -13.40
CA PRO A 15 -16.55 14.23 -14.49
C PRO A 15 -15.22 13.47 -14.59
N LEU A 16 -15.28 12.17 -14.83
CA LEU A 16 -14.14 11.30 -15.03
C LEU A 16 -14.11 10.81 -16.48
N ALA A 17 -12.91 10.58 -17.00
CA ALA A 17 -12.68 9.81 -18.20
C ALA A 17 -12.08 8.46 -17.79
N LEU A 18 -12.84 7.38 -17.98
CA LEU A 18 -12.43 6.03 -17.65
C LEU A 18 -11.75 5.39 -18.86
N ILE A 19 -10.46 5.10 -18.75
CA ILE A 19 -9.71 4.32 -19.76
C ILE A 19 -9.56 2.92 -19.20
N THR A 20 -10.24 1.94 -19.78
CA THR A 20 -10.35 0.59 -19.21
C THR A 20 -10.60 -0.46 -20.32
N THR A 21 -10.52 -1.74 -19.96
CA THR A 21 -10.99 -2.83 -20.84
C THR A 21 -12.48 -3.06 -20.66
N GLN A 22 -13.09 -3.78 -21.60
CA GLN A 22 -14.53 -4.09 -21.58
C GLN A 22 -14.94 -4.86 -20.33
N ASP A 23 -14.06 -5.69 -19.80
CA ASP A 23 -14.33 -6.52 -18.63
C ASP A 23 -14.74 -5.70 -17.40
N TYR A 24 -14.09 -4.56 -17.16
CA TYR A 24 -14.43 -3.69 -16.04
C TYR A 24 -15.80 -3.03 -16.12
N LEU A 25 -16.48 -3.15 -17.25
CA LEU A 25 -17.84 -2.64 -17.46
C LEU A 25 -18.91 -3.74 -17.40
N LEU A 26 -18.51 -4.99 -17.14
CA LEU A 26 -19.45 -6.09 -16.98
C LEU A 26 -20.32 -5.90 -15.74
N PRO A 27 -21.57 -6.42 -15.76
CA PRO A 27 -22.43 -6.41 -14.58
C PRO A 27 -21.79 -7.11 -13.38
N CYS A 28 -22.02 -6.59 -12.18
CA CYS A 28 -21.49 -7.17 -10.94
C CYS A 28 -21.85 -8.65 -10.74
N THR A 29 -22.99 -9.09 -11.27
CA THR A 29 -23.38 -10.51 -11.25
C THR A 29 -22.35 -11.42 -11.91
N LYS A 30 -21.73 -10.97 -13.01
CA LYS A 30 -20.67 -11.74 -13.67
C LYS A 30 -19.41 -11.84 -12.81
N TRP A 31 -19.04 -10.78 -12.15
CA TRP A 31 -17.92 -10.78 -11.20
C TRP A 31 -18.18 -11.71 -10.00
N GLN A 32 -19.44 -11.80 -9.55
CA GLN A 32 -19.84 -12.75 -8.49
C GLN A 32 -19.75 -14.20 -8.97
N GLU A 33 -20.22 -14.48 -10.19
CA GLU A 33 -20.11 -15.80 -10.83
C GLU A 33 -18.65 -16.27 -10.94
N GLU A 34 -17.71 -15.35 -11.17
CA GLU A 34 -16.29 -15.62 -11.24
C GLU A 34 -15.61 -15.75 -9.86
N GLY A 35 -16.35 -15.58 -8.77
CA GLY A 35 -15.81 -15.68 -7.41
C GLY A 35 -14.80 -14.59 -7.04
N ARG A 36 -14.91 -13.41 -7.63
CA ARG A 36 -14.00 -12.28 -7.32
C ARG A 36 -14.14 -11.86 -5.86
N TRP A 37 -13.01 -11.79 -5.16
CA TRP A 37 -12.97 -11.42 -3.74
C TRP A 37 -13.63 -10.06 -3.45
N GLU A 38 -13.44 -9.08 -4.33
CA GLU A 38 -13.99 -7.73 -4.17
C GLU A 38 -15.54 -7.70 -4.10
N VAL A 39 -16.22 -8.74 -4.60
CA VAL A 39 -17.68 -8.85 -4.59
C VAL A 39 -18.20 -9.65 -3.41
N THR A 40 -17.34 -10.19 -2.56
CA THR A 40 -17.74 -10.86 -1.33
C THR A 40 -18.12 -9.84 -0.26
N ASP A 41 -19.00 -10.23 0.69
CA ASP A 41 -19.39 -9.35 1.81
C ASP A 41 -18.19 -8.85 2.61
N ASP A 42 -17.19 -9.70 2.83
CA ASP A 42 -15.96 -9.35 3.52
C ASP A 42 -15.11 -8.37 2.72
N GLY A 43 -14.96 -8.60 1.41
CA GLY A 43 -14.26 -7.70 0.52
C GLY A 43 -14.93 -6.32 0.45
N GLN A 44 -16.26 -6.29 0.31
CA GLN A 44 -17.05 -5.05 0.28
C GLN A 44 -16.92 -4.27 1.59
N LYS A 45 -17.07 -4.94 2.75
CA LYS A 45 -16.90 -4.31 4.05
C LYS A 45 -15.50 -3.72 4.22
N ARG A 46 -14.48 -4.47 3.83
CA ARG A 46 -13.07 -4.06 3.94
C ARG A 46 -12.74 -2.88 3.03
N LEU A 47 -13.26 -2.86 1.82
CA LEU A 47 -13.04 -1.80 0.84
C LEU A 47 -14.06 -0.65 0.98
N GLY A 48 -15.12 -0.84 1.77
CA GLY A 48 -16.12 0.18 2.08
C GLY A 48 -16.99 0.57 0.87
N TYR A 49 -17.42 -0.39 0.05
CA TYR A 49 -18.37 -0.18 -1.05
C TYR A 49 -19.30 -1.36 -1.27
N GLU A 50 -20.41 -1.11 -1.99
CA GLU A 50 -21.40 -2.11 -2.37
C GLU A 50 -21.45 -2.25 -3.90
N LEU A 51 -20.99 -3.38 -4.42
CA LEU A 51 -20.91 -3.64 -5.86
C LEU A 51 -22.25 -3.68 -6.59
N PRO A 52 -23.35 -4.20 -6.04
CA PRO A 52 -24.64 -4.21 -6.74
C PRO A 52 -25.09 -2.86 -7.27
N ASN A 53 -24.63 -1.77 -6.63
CA ASN A 53 -24.95 -0.40 -7.02
C ASN A 53 -23.89 0.25 -7.92
N PHE A 54 -22.86 -0.53 -8.33
CA PHE A 54 -21.82 -0.01 -9.20
C PHE A 54 -22.33 0.19 -10.61
N SER A 55 -22.23 1.42 -11.10
CA SER A 55 -22.52 1.78 -12.49
C SER A 55 -21.72 3.01 -12.90
N VAL A 56 -21.36 3.09 -14.18
CA VAL A 56 -20.74 4.29 -14.73
C VAL A 56 -21.75 5.43 -14.71
N ARG A 57 -21.34 6.58 -14.18
CA ARG A 57 -22.20 7.76 -14.09
C ARG A 57 -22.43 8.37 -15.49
N GLN A 58 -23.60 8.95 -15.72
CA GLN A 58 -23.95 9.59 -17.01
C GLN A 58 -22.97 10.72 -17.44
N LYS A 59 -22.32 11.38 -16.48
CA LYS A 59 -21.37 12.46 -16.72
C LYS A 59 -19.95 11.97 -17.04
N ASP A 60 -19.67 10.68 -16.87
CA ASP A 60 -18.37 10.09 -17.09
C ASP A 60 -18.25 9.58 -18.54
N ASN A 61 -17.10 9.80 -19.14
CA ASN A 61 -16.77 9.25 -20.44
C ASN A 61 -16.05 7.93 -20.29
N VAL A 62 -16.31 6.98 -21.16
CA VAL A 62 -15.66 5.67 -21.16
C VAL A 62 -14.92 5.46 -22.47
N TYR A 63 -13.67 5.07 -22.38
CA TYR A 63 -12.80 4.72 -23.49
C TYR A 63 -12.31 3.29 -23.31
N ILE A 64 -12.73 2.43 -24.21
CA ILE A 64 -12.27 1.04 -24.22
C ILE A 64 -10.92 0.97 -24.90
N VAL A 65 -9.93 0.46 -24.20
CA VAL A 65 -8.66 0.04 -24.78
C VAL A 65 -8.82 -1.43 -25.16
N ASN A 66 -8.65 -1.72 -26.46
CA ASN A 66 -8.78 -3.07 -26.96
C ASN A 66 -7.57 -3.91 -26.51
N GLU A 67 -7.84 -5.12 -26.03
CA GLU A 67 -6.83 -6.10 -25.66
C GLU A 67 -5.90 -6.49 -26.81
N GLU A 68 -6.36 -6.33 -28.06
CA GLU A 68 -5.52 -6.49 -29.25
C GLU A 68 -4.23 -5.66 -29.18
N SER A 69 -4.24 -4.53 -28.49
CA SER A 69 -3.04 -3.69 -28.26
C SER A 69 -1.95 -4.36 -27.41
N LEU A 70 -2.26 -5.50 -26.80
CA LEU A 70 -1.32 -6.33 -26.02
C LEU A 70 -0.98 -7.66 -26.71
N SER A 71 -1.61 -7.99 -27.84
CA SER A 71 -1.50 -9.33 -28.46
C SER A 71 -0.09 -9.63 -28.97
N GLU A 72 0.61 -8.67 -29.56
CA GLU A 72 1.99 -8.87 -29.99
C GLU A 72 2.89 -9.13 -28.80
N ALA A 73 2.78 -8.32 -27.74
CA ALA A 73 3.53 -8.47 -26.49
C ALA A 73 3.21 -9.81 -25.79
N LEU A 74 1.97 -10.30 -25.86
CA LEU A 74 1.60 -11.62 -25.33
C LEU A 74 2.27 -12.74 -26.11
N THR A 75 2.29 -12.65 -27.45
CA THR A 75 2.97 -13.62 -28.32
C THR A 75 4.48 -13.63 -28.04
N GLU A 76 5.12 -12.47 -27.89
CA GLU A 76 6.54 -12.36 -27.52
C GLU A 76 6.83 -13.01 -26.15
N CYS A 77 5.86 -13.00 -25.25
CA CYS A 77 5.93 -13.68 -23.95
C CYS A 77 5.58 -15.18 -24.00
N GLY A 78 5.39 -15.75 -25.19
CA GLY A 78 5.02 -17.17 -25.37
C GLY A 78 3.64 -17.49 -24.80
N ASP A 79 2.68 -16.59 -24.94
CA ASP A 79 1.32 -16.66 -24.41
C ASP A 79 1.25 -16.80 -22.87
N ASN A 80 2.31 -16.38 -22.17
CA ASN A 80 2.37 -16.40 -20.72
C ASN A 80 1.88 -15.06 -20.13
N SER A 81 0.72 -15.07 -19.50
CA SER A 81 0.09 -13.90 -18.91
C SER A 81 0.91 -13.26 -17.77
N ASN A 82 1.66 -14.03 -16.99
CA ASN A 82 2.51 -13.49 -15.93
C ASN A 82 3.72 -12.75 -16.52
N LEU A 83 4.32 -13.26 -17.58
CA LEU A 83 5.39 -12.57 -18.29
C LEU A 83 4.88 -11.31 -18.99
N LEU A 84 3.70 -11.36 -19.59
CA LEU A 84 3.05 -10.17 -20.15
C LEU A 84 2.78 -9.14 -19.05
N PHE A 85 2.26 -9.56 -17.89
CA PHE A 85 2.00 -8.64 -16.79
C PHE A 85 3.29 -8.03 -16.24
N LYS A 86 4.36 -8.82 -16.10
CA LYS A 86 5.70 -8.27 -15.78
C LYS A 86 6.13 -7.22 -16.78
N LYS A 87 6.04 -7.51 -18.09
CA LYS A 87 6.37 -6.59 -19.17
C LYS A 87 5.53 -5.32 -19.11
N PHE A 88 4.22 -5.44 -18.86
CA PHE A 88 3.31 -4.31 -18.65
C PHE A 88 3.74 -3.40 -17.50
N LEU A 89 4.23 -3.99 -16.40
CA LEU A 89 4.66 -3.24 -15.22
C LEU A 89 6.03 -2.55 -15.39
N THR A 90 6.89 -3.05 -16.26
CA THR A 90 8.31 -2.67 -16.31
C THR A 90 8.79 -2.10 -17.64
N GLU A 91 8.02 -2.28 -18.72
CA GLU A 91 8.45 -1.91 -20.07
C GLU A 91 7.38 -1.07 -20.81
N ILE A 92 7.82 -0.35 -21.83
CA ILE A 92 6.91 0.30 -22.75
C ILE A 92 6.50 -0.71 -23.82
N ILE A 93 5.18 -0.99 -23.90
CA ILE A 93 4.57 -1.79 -24.96
C ILE A 93 4.07 -0.85 -26.05
N PRO A 94 4.67 -0.83 -27.26
CA PRO A 94 4.42 0.22 -28.25
C PRO A 94 2.96 0.34 -28.67
N ASP A 95 2.29 -0.77 -28.97
CA ASP A 95 0.90 -0.75 -29.44
C ASP A 95 -0.06 -0.33 -28.34
N PHE A 96 0.18 -0.80 -27.11
CA PHE A 96 -0.59 -0.37 -25.95
C PHE A 96 -0.40 1.13 -25.66
N LYS A 97 0.84 1.64 -25.73
CA LYS A 97 1.11 3.09 -25.64
C LYS A 97 0.35 3.87 -26.70
N ASN A 98 0.35 3.41 -27.96
CA ASN A 98 -0.35 4.07 -29.03
C ASN A 98 -1.87 4.07 -28.81
N ALA A 99 -2.45 2.99 -28.31
CA ALA A 99 -3.85 2.93 -27.93
C ALA A 99 -4.19 3.91 -26.81
N LEU A 100 -3.33 4.06 -25.80
CA LEU A 100 -3.48 5.04 -24.72
C LEU A 100 -3.39 6.48 -25.26
N ILE A 101 -2.44 6.78 -26.15
CA ILE A 101 -2.34 8.08 -26.84
C ILE A 101 -3.65 8.39 -27.56
N ALA A 102 -4.18 7.44 -28.32
CA ALA A 102 -5.44 7.62 -29.05
C ALA A 102 -6.64 7.85 -28.12
N ALA A 103 -6.66 7.21 -26.95
CA ALA A 103 -7.66 7.46 -25.92
C ALA A 103 -7.52 8.87 -25.30
N LEU A 104 -6.31 9.28 -24.95
CA LEU A 104 -6.03 10.60 -24.38
C LEU A 104 -6.35 11.74 -25.36
N GLN A 105 -6.11 11.57 -26.67
CA GLN A 105 -6.43 12.56 -27.69
C GLN A 105 -7.92 12.92 -27.77
N LYS A 106 -8.78 12.03 -27.33
CA LYS A 106 -10.25 12.24 -27.34
C LYS A 106 -10.72 13.06 -26.14
N GLN A 107 -9.81 13.40 -25.21
CA GLN A 107 -10.11 14.13 -24.00
C GLN A 107 -9.58 15.55 -24.09
N ASN A 108 -10.34 16.48 -23.54
CA ASN A 108 -9.91 17.85 -23.29
C ASN A 108 -9.79 18.07 -21.78
N ASP A 109 -8.90 18.96 -21.37
CA ASP A 109 -8.81 19.49 -20.01
C ASP A 109 -8.57 18.43 -18.92
N ILE A 110 -7.69 17.44 -19.19
CA ILE A 110 -7.28 16.45 -18.19
C ILE A 110 -6.33 17.11 -17.18
N GLU A 111 -6.74 17.19 -15.91
CA GLU A 111 -5.89 17.71 -14.83
C GLU A 111 -4.80 16.69 -14.45
N CYS A 112 -5.13 15.40 -14.38
CA CYS A 112 -4.20 14.31 -14.09
C CYS A 112 -4.79 12.96 -14.48
N ILE A 113 -3.95 11.93 -14.48
CA ILE A 113 -4.36 10.53 -14.63
C ILE A 113 -4.17 9.81 -13.29
N LEU A 114 -5.20 9.11 -12.83
CA LEU A 114 -5.11 8.22 -11.68
C LEU A 114 -4.98 6.78 -12.17
N THR A 115 -3.98 6.07 -11.70
CA THR A 115 -3.75 4.65 -12.01
C THR A 115 -3.43 3.85 -10.75
N ILE A 116 -3.62 2.52 -10.81
CA ILE A 116 -3.43 1.62 -9.64
C ILE A 116 -2.22 0.71 -9.77
N CYS A 117 -1.45 0.83 -10.83
CA CYS A 117 -0.26 0.01 -11.04
C CYS A 117 0.79 0.78 -11.84
N ASN A 118 2.02 0.30 -11.76
CA ASN A 118 3.07 0.78 -12.62
C ASN A 118 2.74 0.45 -14.08
N CYS A 119 2.85 1.44 -14.96
CA CYS A 119 2.61 1.27 -16.39
C CYS A 119 3.48 2.25 -17.19
N PRO A 120 4.71 1.88 -17.58
CA PRO A 120 5.58 2.74 -18.37
C PRO A 120 4.95 3.20 -19.70
N SER A 121 4.09 2.38 -20.30
CA SER A 121 3.34 2.75 -21.50
C SER A 121 2.39 3.93 -21.25
N LEU A 122 1.72 3.95 -20.08
CA LEU A 122 0.86 5.06 -19.68
C LEU A 122 1.66 6.32 -19.39
N ASN A 123 2.77 6.20 -18.67
CA ASN A 123 3.64 7.34 -18.38
C ASN A 123 4.16 7.98 -19.67
N ALA A 124 4.64 7.17 -20.63
CA ALA A 124 5.11 7.67 -21.92
C ALA A 124 3.98 8.27 -22.78
N ALA A 125 2.74 7.78 -22.65
CA ALA A 125 1.58 8.38 -23.34
C ALA A 125 1.17 9.72 -22.71
N ALA A 126 1.18 9.81 -21.38
CA ALA A 126 0.82 11.01 -20.63
C ALA A 126 1.86 12.14 -20.79
N GLU A 127 3.14 11.78 -20.80
CA GLU A 127 4.27 12.71 -21.01
C GLU A 127 4.11 13.50 -22.31
N LYS A 128 3.62 12.86 -23.38
CA LYS A 128 3.36 13.51 -24.66
C LYS A 128 2.43 14.73 -24.54
N TYR A 129 1.56 14.75 -23.55
CA TYR A 129 0.57 15.80 -23.30
C TYR A 129 0.86 16.61 -22.05
N ASN A 130 2.00 16.38 -21.38
CA ASN A 130 2.35 16.97 -20.09
C ASN A 130 1.28 16.73 -19.00
N ILE A 131 0.64 15.56 -19.01
CA ILE A 131 -0.38 15.21 -18.04
C ILE A 131 0.30 14.43 -16.89
N PRO A 132 0.19 14.89 -15.64
CA PRO A 132 0.74 14.16 -14.50
C PRO A 132 0.02 12.84 -14.28
N VAL A 133 0.78 11.78 -14.02
CA VAL A 133 0.25 10.45 -13.64
C VAL A 133 0.45 10.27 -12.14
N ILE A 134 -0.61 9.90 -11.45
CA ILE A 134 -0.64 9.61 -10.02
C ILE A 134 -0.92 8.13 -9.85
N ASN A 135 0.04 7.42 -9.27
CA ASN A 135 -0.09 6.01 -8.96
C ASN A 135 -0.68 5.86 -7.55
N LEU A 136 -1.83 5.20 -7.47
CA LEU A 136 -2.56 4.93 -6.24
C LEU A 136 -2.58 3.43 -5.97
N GLU A 137 -2.41 3.02 -4.71
CA GLU A 137 -2.55 1.62 -4.31
C GLU A 137 -2.88 1.56 -2.81
N LEU A 138 -3.36 0.41 -2.36
CA LEU A 138 -3.49 0.12 -0.94
C LEU A 138 -2.13 0.16 -0.26
N GLY A 139 -2.03 0.93 0.81
CA GLY A 139 -0.81 1.01 1.61
C GLY A 139 -0.51 -0.29 2.37
N PRO A 140 0.67 -0.37 2.98
CA PRO A 140 1.09 -1.56 3.73
C PRO A 140 0.34 -1.73 5.05
N LEU A 141 -0.18 -0.66 5.64
CA LEU A 141 -1.01 -0.72 6.85
C LEU A 141 -2.48 -0.69 6.48
N ARG A 142 -3.24 -1.72 6.90
CA ARG A 142 -4.61 -1.95 6.43
C ARG A 142 -5.56 -2.26 7.59
N SER A 143 -6.81 -1.79 7.44
CA SER A 143 -7.93 -2.20 8.30
C SER A 143 -8.17 -3.73 8.21
N PRO A 144 -8.61 -4.41 9.27
CA PRO A 144 -8.97 -3.84 10.58
C PRO A 144 -7.80 -3.64 11.55
N THR A 145 -6.65 -4.24 11.31
CA THR A 145 -5.52 -4.25 12.27
C THR A 145 -4.91 -2.86 12.46
N TYR A 146 -4.81 -2.09 11.39
CA TYR A 146 -4.18 -0.77 11.39
C TYR A 146 -5.12 0.31 10.83
N LEU A 147 -4.79 1.56 11.08
CA LEU A 147 -5.35 2.68 10.33
C LEU A 147 -5.09 2.47 8.83
N PHE A 148 -6.12 2.65 8.02
CA PHE A 148 -6.04 2.34 6.61
C PHE A 148 -5.25 3.41 5.88
N THR A 149 -4.17 2.98 5.21
CA THR A 149 -3.26 3.84 4.44
C THR A 149 -3.30 3.50 2.96
N GLY A 150 -2.79 4.42 2.14
CA GLY A 150 -2.62 4.21 0.71
C GLY A 150 -1.34 4.84 0.19
N TYR A 151 -0.97 4.47 -1.02
CA TYR A 151 0.08 5.12 -1.81
C TYR A 151 -0.52 6.21 -2.68
N PHE A 152 0.19 7.32 -2.77
CA PHE A 152 -0.06 8.42 -3.69
C PHE A 152 1.31 8.90 -4.20
N ASP A 153 1.70 8.44 -5.37
CA ASP A 153 3.07 8.55 -5.84
C ASP A 153 3.12 8.94 -7.32
N PHE A 154 4.01 9.83 -7.70
CA PHE A 154 4.16 10.27 -9.10
C PHE A 154 5.11 9.40 -9.91
N SER A 155 5.91 8.54 -9.26
CA SER A 155 6.84 7.61 -9.93
C SER A 155 6.23 6.24 -10.13
N GLY A 156 5.52 5.71 -9.12
CA GLY A 156 4.95 4.39 -9.15
C GLY A 156 4.52 3.88 -7.79
N VAL A 157 4.23 2.58 -7.71
CA VAL A 157 3.87 1.88 -6.47
C VAL A 157 4.79 0.68 -6.24
N ASN A 158 4.74 0.11 -5.05
CA ASN A 158 5.54 -1.04 -4.64
C ASN A 158 7.05 -0.74 -4.58
N GLY A 159 7.88 -1.27 -5.47
CA GLY A 159 9.33 -1.01 -5.51
C GLY A 159 9.72 0.26 -6.26
N ASN A 160 8.87 0.78 -7.14
CA ASN A 160 9.17 1.95 -7.98
C ASN A 160 8.52 3.22 -7.42
N THR A 161 8.88 3.62 -6.20
CA THR A 161 8.29 4.78 -5.53
C THR A 161 9.29 5.90 -5.32
N GLU A 162 8.77 7.10 -5.08
CA GLU A 162 9.59 8.28 -4.74
C GLU A 162 9.87 8.41 -3.23
N ALA A 163 9.47 7.43 -2.40
CA ALA A 163 9.54 7.53 -0.94
C ALA A 163 10.93 7.91 -0.41
N GLU A 164 11.93 7.13 -0.76
CA GLU A 164 13.31 7.37 -0.33
C GLU A 164 13.86 8.69 -0.86
N LYS A 165 13.62 8.98 -2.15
CA LYS A 165 14.04 10.23 -2.78
C LYS A 165 13.42 11.45 -2.11
N ARG A 166 12.13 11.39 -1.78
CA ARG A 166 11.43 12.47 -1.06
C ARG A 166 11.98 12.67 0.33
N TYR A 167 12.27 11.59 1.07
CA TYR A 167 12.89 11.67 2.38
C TYR A 167 14.22 12.44 2.34
N PHE A 168 15.11 12.04 1.43
CA PHE A 168 16.41 12.71 1.33
C PHE A 168 16.31 14.16 0.84
N ALA A 169 15.40 14.45 -0.08
CA ALA A 169 15.13 15.82 -0.52
C ALA A 169 14.62 16.70 0.64
N ALA A 170 13.69 16.19 1.44
CA ALA A 170 13.19 16.89 2.62
C ALA A 170 14.31 17.16 3.65
N LYS A 171 15.18 16.18 3.88
CA LYS A 171 16.36 16.35 4.75
C LYS A 171 17.31 17.44 4.26
N GLN A 172 17.57 17.50 2.96
CA GLN A 172 18.41 18.54 2.35
C GLN A 172 17.79 19.93 2.50
N GLN A 173 16.47 20.03 2.53
CA GLN A 173 15.71 21.27 2.74
C GLN A 173 15.59 21.64 4.24
N GLY A 174 16.20 20.85 5.14
CA GLY A 174 16.20 21.11 6.58
C GLY A 174 14.90 20.68 7.30
N VAL A 175 14.05 19.90 6.64
CA VAL A 175 12.87 19.33 7.32
C VAL A 175 13.35 18.29 8.34
N VAL A 176 12.90 18.45 9.58
CA VAL A 176 13.25 17.57 10.69
C VAL A 176 12.04 16.71 11.02
N PHE A 177 12.21 15.40 10.90
CA PHE A 177 11.24 14.42 11.40
C PHE A 177 11.66 14.01 12.82
N ASN A 178 10.68 13.87 13.71
CA ASN A 178 10.96 13.70 15.13
C ASN A 178 11.72 12.39 15.44
N LYS A 179 12.96 12.52 15.94
CA LYS A 179 13.80 11.40 16.41
C LYS A 179 13.49 10.97 17.84
N LYS A 180 12.72 11.77 18.59
CA LYS A 180 12.41 11.50 20.00
C LYS A 180 11.24 10.53 20.16
N ASN A 181 10.49 10.25 19.10
CA ASN A 181 9.43 9.25 19.13
C ASN A 181 10.05 7.87 19.38
N ARG A 182 9.35 7.05 20.11
CA ARG A 182 9.67 5.62 20.22
C ARG A 182 8.95 4.88 19.09
N ILE A 183 9.54 3.80 18.58
CA ILE A 183 8.88 2.93 17.60
C ILE A 183 7.52 2.45 18.13
N SER A 184 7.44 2.15 19.45
CA SER A 184 6.17 1.79 20.09
C SER A 184 5.09 2.87 19.95
N ALA A 185 5.46 4.15 20.08
CA ALA A 185 4.49 5.24 19.91
C ALA A 185 3.99 5.36 18.46
N LEU A 186 4.84 5.12 17.46
CA LEU A 186 4.43 5.03 16.05
C LEU A 186 3.48 3.85 15.82
N ARG A 187 3.84 2.67 16.37
CA ARG A 187 3.00 1.47 16.32
C ARG A 187 1.63 1.75 16.92
N ASP A 188 1.58 2.25 18.15
CA ASP A 188 0.36 2.46 18.93
C ASP A 188 -0.54 3.53 18.29
N PHE A 189 0.04 4.45 17.52
CA PHE A 189 -0.73 5.39 16.73
C PHE A 189 -1.46 4.71 15.55
N PHE A 190 -0.84 3.75 14.87
CA PHE A 190 -1.42 3.14 13.67
C PHE A 190 -2.21 1.86 13.96
N ILE A 191 -2.03 1.22 15.10
CA ILE A 191 -2.78 0.01 15.48
C ILE A 191 -4.20 0.38 15.94
N ASN A 192 -5.21 -0.35 15.44
CA ASN A 192 -6.61 -0.11 15.81
C ASN A 192 -7.04 -0.88 17.08
N SER A 193 -6.38 -1.99 17.37
CA SER A 193 -6.70 -2.81 18.53
C SER A 193 -5.59 -2.71 19.57
N ARG A 194 -5.94 -2.45 20.82
CA ARG A 194 -5.01 -2.66 21.92
C ARG A 194 -4.76 -4.16 22.03
N ASN A 195 -3.60 -4.60 21.62
CA ASN A 195 -3.10 -5.89 22.06
C ASN A 195 -2.37 -5.67 23.38
N ASP A 196 -2.67 -6.50 24.37
CA ASP A 196 -1.91 -6.53 25.60
C ASP A 196 -0.42 -6.60 25.25
N ASP A 197 0.35 -5.64 25.78
CA ASP A 197 1.79 -5.54 25.58
C ASP A 197 2.56 -6.63 26.35
N ASP A 198 1.93 -7.78 26.57
CA ASP A 198 2.59 -8.90 27.22
C ASP A 198 3.80 -9.33 26.40
N TYR A 199 4.95 -9.18 27.02
CA TYR A 199 6.20 -9.70 26.46
C TYR A 199 6.08 -11.22 26.34
N ILE A 200 6.17 -11.70 25.12
CA ILE A 200 6.25 -13.13 24.81
C ILE A 200 7.71 -13.41 24.40
N GLU A 201 8.35 -14.36 25.08
CA GLU A 201 9.68 -14.82 24.63
C GLU A 201 9.56 -15.40 23.21
N PRO A 202 10.31 -14.91 22.24
CA PRO A 202 10.24 -15.43 20.87
C PRO A 202 10.61 -16.92 20.82
N GLU A 203 9.76 -17.69 20.17
CA GLU A 203 9.87 -19.14 20.04
C GLU A 203 10.73 -19.56 18.83
N TYR A 204 10.73 -18.71 17.79
CA TYR A 204 11.40 -18.96 16.51
C TYR A 204 12.52 -17.95 16.26
N ASP A 205 13.64 -18.44 15.74
CA ASP A 205 14.77 -17.58 15.37
C ASP A 205 14.45 -16.76 14.12
N VAL A 206 13.68 -17.33 13.16
CA VAL A 206 13.28 -16.66 11.93
C VAL A 206 11.83 -16.99 11.56
N GLY A 207 11.04 -15.97 11.32
CA GLY A 207 9.75 -16.04 10.64
C GLY A 207 9.90 -15.71 9.15
N ILE A 208 9.47 -16.61 8.30
CA ILE A 208 9.57 -16.48 6.84
C ILE A 208 8.18 -16.19 6.28
N VAL A 209 8.03 -15.08 5.55
CA VAL A 209 6.73 -14.64 5.04
C VAL A 209 6.68 -14.82 3.53
N LEU A 210 5.83 -15.75 3.08
CA LEU A 210 5.60 -16.01 1.66
C LEU A 210 4.58 -15.04 1.08
N GLN A 211 4.58 -14.92 -0.24
CA GLN A 211 3.73 -13.99 -0.99
C GLN A 211 3.00 -14.70 -2.13
N VAL A 212 2.04 -14.00 -2.74
CA VAL A 212 1.33 -14.50 -3.93
C VAL A 212 2.26 -14.44 -5.12
N GLU A 213 2.40 -15.55 -5.84
CA GLU A 213 3.43 -15.76 -6.89
C GLU A 213 3.26 -14.83 -8.10
N ASN A 214 2.03 -14.48 -8.42
CA ASN A 214 1.68 -13.63 -9.56
C ASN A 214 1.30 -12.19 -9.15
N ASP A 215 1.62 -11.80 -7.92
CA ASP A 215 1.47 -10.41 -7.47
C ASP A 215 2.51 -9.52 -8.16
N SER A 216 2.13 -8.25 -8.42
CA SER A 216 3.00 -7.25 -9.03
C SER A 216 4.33 -7.05 -8.28
N ASN A 217 4.32 -7.18 -6.95
CA ASN A 217 5.53 -7.11 -6.13
C ASN A 217 6.51 -8.21 -6.46
N ILE A 218 6.03 -9.44 -6.65
CA ILE A 218 6.89 -10.58 -6.97
C ILE A 218 7.34 -10.51 -8.43
N LEU A 219 6.44 -10.23 -9.35
CA LEU A 219 6.76 -10.22 -10.78
C LEU A 219 7.76 -9.13 -11.17
N ALA A 220 7.66 -7.93 -10.57
CA ALA A 220 8.44 -6.78 -11.00
C ALA A 220 9.54 -6.35 -10.01
N PHE A 221 9.38 -6.62 -8.70
CA PHE A 221 10.21 -6.00 -7.66
C PHE A 221 10.84 -7.00 -6.67
N SER A 222 10.86 -8.28 -7.01
CA SER A 222 11.38 -9.32 -6.11
C SER A 222 12.90 -9.51 -6.17
N ASN A 223 13.62 -8.80 -7.02
CA ASN A 223 15.05 -9.03 -7.28
C ASN A 223 15.34 -10.51 -7.65
N SER A 224 14.45 -11.10 -8.45
CA SER A 224 14.48 -12.51 -8.88
C SER A 224 14.22 -13.54 -7.77
N PHE A 225 13.80 -13.12 -6.58
CA PHE A 225 13.33 -14.05 -5.56
C PHE A 225 11.89 -14.45 -5.85
N ASP A 226 11.60 -15.73 -5.69
CA ASP A 226 10.26 -16.29 -5.53
C ASP A 226 10.15 -16.97 -4.15
N ASN A 227 9.03 -17.61 -3.87
CA ASN A 227 8.81 -18.27 -2.58
C ASN A 227 9.82 -19.40 -2.34
N GLN A 228 10.23 -20.15 -3.40
CA GLN A 228 11.21 -21.23 -3.25
C GLN A 228 12.60 -20.65 -2.96
N ALA A 229 13.03 -19.65 -3.72
CA ALA A 229 14.32 -18.99 -3.51
C ALA A 229 14.42 -18.33 -2.11
N LEU A 230 13.29 -17.81 -1.59
CA LEU A 230 13.22 -17.29 -0.23
C LEU A 230 13.45 -18.38 0.81
N LEU A 231 12.84 -19.55 0.64
CA LEU A 231 13.04 -20.71 1.55
C LEU A 231 14.48 -21.23 1.46
N ASP A 232 15.04 -21.37 0.26
CA ASP A 232 16.41 -21.82 0.05
C ASP A 232 17.41 -20.83 0.67
N TYR A 233 17.16 -19.53 0.55
CA TYR A 233 17.95 -18.49 1.20
C TYR A 233 17.87 -18.60 2.73
N ALA A 234 16.67 -18.83 3.28
CA ALA A 234 16.47 -19.01 4.70
C ALA A 234 17.22 -20.23 5.24
N GLU A 235 17.19 -21.34 4.50
CA GLU A 235 17.90 -22.58 4.88
C GLU A 235 19.41 -22.39 4.88
N GLY A 236 19.94 -21.72 3.86
CA GLY A 236 21.38 -21.46 3.74
C GLY A 236 21.94 -20.38 4.66
N SER A 237 21.10 -19.45 5.12
CA SER A 237 21.56 -18.24 5.82
C SER A 237 21.23 -18.20 7.31
N PHE A 238 20.30 -19.02 7.80
CA PHE A 238 19.84 -18.96 9.18
C PHE A 238 19.86 -20.32 9.84
N ILE A 239 20.46 -20.37 11.02
CA ILE A 239 20.45 -21.54 11.91
C ILE A 239 19.33 -21.35 12.94
N GLY A 240 18.75 -22.46 13.42
CA GLY A 240 17.74 -22.45 14.47
C GLY A 240 16.33 -22.73 13.99
N LYS A 241 15.36 -22.49 14.87
CA LYS A 241 13.94 -22.75 14.60
C LYS A 241 13.39 -21.76 13.62
N LYS A 242 12.71 -22.25 12.59
CA LYS A 242 12.07 -21.45 11.55
C LYS A 242 10.57 -21.72 11.53
N ILE A 243 9.78 -20.67 11.31
CA ILE A 243 8.36 -20.78 11.02
C ILE A 243 8.05 -20.07 9.70
N VAL A 244 7.27 -20.73 8.85
CA VAL A 244 6.85 -20.21 7.55
C VAL A 244 5.39 -19.82 7.62
N ARG A 245 5.09 -18.59 7.23
CA ARG A 245 3.72 -18.09 7.06
C ARG A 245 3.39 -18.02 5.58
N PRO A 246 2.55 -18.93 5.05
CA PRO A 246 2.05 -18.86 3.69
C PRO A 246 1.09 -17.68 3.55
N HIS A 247 0.99 -17.12 2.34
CA HIS A 247 -0.03 -16.12 2.04
C HIS A 247 -1.37 -16.82 1.77
N PRO A 248 -2.51 -16.33 2.30
CA PRO A 248 -3.82 -16.98 2.11
C PRO A 248 -4.24 -17.13 0.63
N GLY A 249 -3.76 -16.24 -0.24
CA GLY A 249 -4.02 -16.29 -1.69
C GLY A 249 -2.93 -16.98 -2.50
N SER A 250 -1.91 -17.58 -1.88
CA SER A 250 -0.85 -18.30 -2.58
C SER A 250 -1.28 -19.73 -2.89
N HIS A 251 -0.83 -20.23 -4.04
CA HIS A 251 -0.96 -21.62 -4.43
C HIS A 251 0.33 -22.42 -4.26
N PHE A 252 1.37 -21.79 -3.71
CA PHE A 252 2.66 -22.40 -3.45
C PHE A 252 2.54 -23.56 -2.45
N ARG A 253 3.02 -24.72 -2.86
CA ARG A 253 3.00 -25.92 -2.03
C ARG A 253 4.27 -26.03 -1.21
N LEU A 254 4.12 -25.90 0.09
CA LEU A 254 5.21 -26.14 1.03
C LEU A 254 5.53 -27.64 1.12
N ASN A 255 6.81 -27.94 1.14
CA ASN A 255 7.28 -29.30 1.44
C ASN A 255 7.34 -29.48 2.96
N GLU A 256 6.46 -30.29 3.52
CA GLU A 256 6.34 -30.54 4.96
C GLU A 256 7.56 -31.25 5.58
N ASN A 257 8.46 -31.80 4.77
CA ASN A 257 9.66 -32.49 5.22
C ASN A 257 10.88 -31.58 5.41
N LEU A 258 10.73 -30.27 5.22
CA LEU A 258 11.79 -29.29 5.47
C LEU A 258 11.76 -28.83 6.93
N GLY A 259 12.92 -28.50 7.47
CA GLY A 259 13.15 -28.20 8.89
C GLY A 259 12.51 -26.87 9.41
N TYR A 260 11.28 -26.56 9.01
CA TYR A 260 10.51 -25.41 9.48
C TYR A 260 9.08 -25.82 9.90
N GLU A 261 8.51 -25.08 10.82
CA GLU A 261 7.09 -25.17 11.17
C GLU A 261 6.25 -24.31 10.23
N ILE A 262 4.99 -24.67 10.01
CA ILE A 262 4.08 -23.94 9.13
C ILE A 262 2.99 -23.27 9.99
N ASP A 263 2.90 -21.93 9.90
CA ASP A 263 1.76 -21.17 10.42
C ASP A 263 0.64 -21.19 9.39
N ASN A 264 -0.29 -22.12 9.50
CA ASN A 264 -1.45 -22.25 8.62
C ASN A 264 -2.49 -21.13 8.83
N ASN A 265 -2.04 -19.88 9.03
CA ASN A 265 -2.86 -18.70 9.36
C ASN A 265 -3.67 -18.86 10.66
N ASN A 266 -3.22 -19.71 11.59
CA ASN A 266 -3.83 -19.88 12.90
C ASN A 266 -3.51 -18.71 13.84
N LEU A 267 -2.43 -17.97 13.56
CA LEU A 267 -2.01 -16.80 14.34
C LEU A 267 -2.49 -15.52 13.67
N SER A 268 -2.85 -14.51 14.46
CA SER A 268 -2.90 -13.14 13.93
C SER A 268 -1.51 -12.74 13.44
N ILE A 269 -1.42 -11.73 12.57
CA ILE A 269 -0.12 -11.26 12.11
C ILE A 269 0.75 -10.76 13.28
N ILE A 270 0.13 -10.12 14.25
CA ILE A 270 0.82 -9.59 15.44
C ILE A 270 1.35 -10.74 16.30
N ASP A 271 0.55 -11.79 16.52
CA ASP A 271 0.98 -12.95 17.29
C ASP A 271 2.10 -13.72 16.57
N PHE A 272 2.01 -13.86 15.25
CA PHE A 272 3.08 -14.43 14.44
C PHE A 272 4.39 -13.64 14.62
N LEU A 273 4.32 -12.30 14.50
CA LEU A 273 5.48 -11.43 14.66
C LEU A 273 6.09 -11.55 16.06
N LYS A 274 5.27 -11.52 17.13
CA LYS A 274 5.73 -11.66 18.53
C LYS A 274 6.50 -12.96 18.79
N LYS A 275 6.19 -14.03 18.05
CA LYS A 275 6.87 -15.32 18.19
C LYS A 275 8.23 -15.41 17.49
N CYS A 276 8.62 -14.41 16.70
CA CYS A 276 9.82 -14.45 15.88
C CYS A 276 10.89 -13.46 16.35
N ARG A 277 12.15 -13.89 16.44
CA ARG A 277 13.31 -13.00 16.74
C ARG A 277 13.66 -12.12 15.54
N LYS A 278 13.40 -12.58 14.33
CA LYS A 278 13.66 -11.88 13.07
C LYS A 278 12.64 -12.30 12.02
N ILE A 279 12.33 -11.38 11.11
CA ILE A 279 11.48 -11.65 9.96
C ILE A 279 12.32 -11.63 8.67
N LEU A 280 12.01 -12.57 7.78
CA LEU A 280 12.55 -12.66 6.44
C LEU A 280 11.41 -12.59 5.43
N THR A 281 11.52 -11.70 4.46
CA THR A 281 10.52 -11.52 3.41
C THR A 281 11.16 -11.05 2.12
N ILE A 282 10.49 -11.27 0.99
CA ILE A 282 10.90 -10.64 -0.26
C ILE A 282 10.63 -9.14 -0.16
N ASN A 283 9.38 -8.73 -0.19
CA ASN A 283 8.97 -7.31 -0.11
C ASN A 283 7.54 -7.14 0.46
N SER A 284 7.10 -8.08 1.30
CA SER A 284 5.78 -8.04 1.92
C SER A 284 5.62 -6.87 2.90
N SER A 285 4.41 -6.32 2.99
CA SER A 285 4.02 -5.33 4.02
C SER A 285 4.32 -5.77 5.47
N VAL A 286 4.39 -7.07 5.72
CA VAL A 286 4.78 -7.64 7.02
C VAL A 286 6.17 -7.18 7.46
N GLY A 287 7.06 -6.83 6.53
CA GLY A 287 8.35 -6.23 6.86
C GLY A 287 8.22 -4.88 7.57
N LEU A 288 7.30 -4.02 7.14
CA LEU A 288 7.00 -2.76 7.84
C LEU A 288 6.36 -3.02 9.20
N GLU A 289 5.42 -3.97 9.27
CA GLU A 289 4.77 -4.35 10.53
C GLU A 289 5.79 -4.86 11.55
N ALA A 290 6.78 -5.66 11.11
CA ALA A 290 7.90 -6.10 11.95
C ALA A 290 8.74 -4.92 12.45
N MET A 291 9.06 -3.94 11.60
CA MET A 291 9.77 -2.73 12.02
C MET A 291 9.00 -1.93 13.07
N LEU A 292 7.68 -1.81 12.94
CA LEU A 292 6.82 -1.14 13.92
C LEU A 292 6.75 -1.89 15.26
N MET A 293 6.97 -3.20 15.26
CA MET A 293 7.11 -4.01 16.46
C MET A 293 8.56 -4.06 16.99
N ASN A 294 9.46 -3.30 16.39
CA ASN A 294 10.90 -3.30 16.70
C ASN A 294 11.54 -4.69 16.54
N ILE A 295 11.02 -5.50 15.61
CA ILE A 295 11.57 -6.81 15.26
C ILE A 295 12.49 -6.63 14.05
N PRO A 296 13.74 -7.12 14.12
CA PRO A 296 14.66 -7.09 12.99
C PRO A 296 14.06 -7.75 11.73
N VAL A 297 14.23 -7.11 10.57
CA VAL A 297 13.73 -7.63 9.31
C VAL A 297 14.83 -7.70 8.27
N LYS A 298 14.82 -8.76 7.46
CA LYS A 298 15.61 -8.89 6.24
C LYS A 298 14.66 -8.84 5.06
N ILE A 299 14.85 -7.85 4.21
CA ILE A 299 14.08 -7.63 2.97
C ILE A 299 15.01 -7.98 1.81
N LEU A 300 14.54 -8.78 0.84
CA LEU A 300 15.33 -9.26 -0.29
C LEU A 300 14.96 -8.59 -1.62
N GLY A 301 13.72 -8.14 -1.76
CA GLY A 301 13.22 -7.41 -2.92
C GLY A 301 13.10 -5.90 -2.66
N ASP A 302 12.65 -5.17 -3.65
CA ASP A 302 12.43 -3.73 -3.55
C ASP A 302 11.02 -3.44 -3.01
N CYS A 303 10.92 -2.48 -2.11
CA CYS A 303 9.64 -1.99 -1.59
C CYS A 303 9.78 -0.54 -1.12
N SER A 304 8.65 0.15 -1.04
CA SER A 304 8.58 1.58 -0.70
C SER A 304 9.16 1.94 0.67
N TYR A 305 9.21 0.99 1.60
CA TYR A 305 9.68 1.19 2.98
C TYR A 305 11.10 0.65 3.25
N ALA A 306 11.76 0.04 2.24
CA ALA A 306 13.07 -0.59 2.42
C ALA A 306 14.12 0.38 2.99
N PHE A 307 14.07 1.66 2.60
CA PHE A 307 14.98 2.69 3.09
C PHE A 307 14.82 2.99 4.60
N CYS A 308 13.71 2.58 5.23
CA CYS A 308 13.51 2.69 6.67
C CYS A 308 14.29 1.62 7.46
N ASN A 309 14.74 0.55 6.80
CA ASN A 309 15.40 -0.57 7.46
C ASN A 309 16.90 -0.31 7.64
N VAL A 310 17.23 0.55 8.58
CA VAL A 310 18.60 0.93 8.96
C VAL A 310 18.92 0.48 10.38
N ASP A 311 20.21 0.27 10.70
CA ASP A 311 20.63 -0.26 12.00
C ASP A 311 20.52 0.80 13.12
N ASP A 312 20.81 2.07 12.80
CA ASP A 312 20.65 3.16 13.76
C ASP A 312 19.19 3.38 14.12
N VAL A 313 18.87 3.25 15.41
CA VAL A 313 17.48 3.29 15.89
C VAL A 313 16.87 4.68 15.73
N ASP A 314 17.63 5.75 16.00
CA ASP A 314 17.13 7.12 15.90
C ASP A 314 16.85 7.48 14.43
N GLU A 315 17.74 7.06 13.53
CA GLU A 315 17.54 7.24 12.10
C GLU A 315 16.36 6.41 11.59
N ARG A 316 16.19 5.17 12.06
CA ARG A 316 15.04 4.33 11.75
C ARG A 316 13.74 4.99 12.18
N VAL A 317 13.68 5.53 13.38
CA VAL A 317 12.49 6.26 13.89
C VAL A 317 12.19 7.47 13.01
N GLU A 318 13.21 8.23 12.63
CA GLU A 318 13.05 9.41 11.77
C GLU A 318 12.48 9.03 10.40
N ARG A 319 13.05 7.99 9.76
CA ARG A 319 12.60 7.47 8.46
C ARG A 319 11.17 6.90 8.52
N LEU A 320 10.86 6.13 9.57
CA LEU A 320 9.52 5.62 9.82
C LEU A 320 8.52 6.76 10.07
N THR A 321 8.90 7.81 10.80
CA THR A 321 8.02 8.97 11.02
C THR A 321 7.68 9.66 9.70
N PHE A 322 8.67 9.90 8.84
CA PHE A 322 8.44 10.42 7.50
C PHE A 322 7.53 9.47 6.70
N TYR A 323 7.89 8.19 6.65
CA TYR A 323 7.19 7.21 5.85
C TYR A 323 5.70 7.10 6.23
N LEU A 324 5.40 7.02 7.52
CA LEU A 324 4.06 6.82 8.04
C LEU A 324 3.18 8.06 7.95
N PHE A 325 3.73 9.23 8.21
CA PHE A 325 2.93 10.46 8.34
C PHE A 325 3.04 11.41 7.14
N SER A 326 4.11 11.34 6.34
CA SER A 326 4.29 12.20 5.18
C SER A 326 4.11 11.44 3.87
N TYR A 327 4.72 10.25 3.75
CA TYR A 327 4.66 9.49 2.53
C TYR A 327 3.36 8.69 2.37
N LEU A 328 3.00 7.86 3.35
CA LEU A 328 1.71 7.16 3.34
C LEU A 328 0.56 8.15 3.52
N VAL A 329 -0.47 7.98 2.72
CA VAL A 329 -1.65 8.84 2.73
C VAL A 329 -2.78 8.14 3.48
N PRO A 330 -3.54 8.83 4.36
CA PRO A 330 -4.81 8.28 4.86
C PRO A 330 -5.69 7.86 3.69
N PHE A 331 -6.17 6.62 3.71
CA PHE A 331 -6.83 6.00 2.55
C PHE A 331 -7.96 6.84 1.94
N ASP A 332 -8.79 7.48 2.77
CA ASP A 332 -9.91 8.28 2.30
C ASP A 332 -9.49 9.56 1.53
N LEU A 333 -8.24 10.00 1.70
CA LEU A 333 -7.72 11.14 0.95
C LEU A 333 -7.31 10.76 -0.49
N LEU A 334 -7.08 9.49 -0.80
CA LEU A 334 -6.65 9.05 -2.13
C LEU A 334 -7.59 9.50 -3.25
N PHE A 335 -8.89 9.52 -2.96
CA PHE A 335 -9.93 9.88 -3.92
C PHE A 335 -10.60 11.23 -3.59
N ASN A 336 -9.97 12.04 -2.74
CA ASN A 336 -10.44 13.39 -2.43
C ASN A 336 -9.88 14.37 -3.48
N ALA A 337 -10.76 14.98 -4.27
CA ALA A 337 -10.36 15.88 -5.35
C ALA A 337 -9.55 17.11 -4.85
N GLU A 338 -9.87 17.65 -3.67
CA GLU A 338 -9.12 18.77 -3.08
C GLU A 338 -7.72 18.33 -2.68
N TYR A 339 -7.59 17.10 -2.14
CA TYR A 339 -6.29 16.53 -1.81
C TYR A 339 -5.46 16.25 -3.07
N ILE A 340 -6.08 15.70 -4.12
CA ILE A 340 -5.41 15.47 -5.41
C ILE A 340 -4.89 16.79 -5.97
N ARG A 341 -5.71 17.85 -6.03
CA ARG A 341 -5.28 19.18 -6.50
C ARG A 341 -4.19 19.78 -5.62
N PHE A 342 -4.30 19.63 -4.30
CA PHE A 342 -3.22 20.03 -3.40
C PHE A 342 -1.91 19.34 -3.75
N ARG A 343 -1.92 18.02 -3.98
CA ARG A 343 -0.70 17.28 -4.35
C ARG A 343 -0.13 17.69 -5.73
N LEU A 344 -1.00 18.09 -6.68
CA LEU A 344 -0.61 18.59 -7.99
C LEU A 344 0.10 19.97 -7.94
N THR A 345 -0.01 20.70 -6.81
CA THR A 345 0.81 21.92 -6.60
C THR A 345 2.23 21.61 -6.16
N PHE A 346 2.60 20.34 -6.02
CA PHE A 346 3.90 19.88 -5.51
C PHE A 346 4.27 20.54 -4.15
N PRO A 347 3.40 20.39 -3.13
CA PRO A 347 3.63 21.01 -1.84
C PRO A 347 4.87 20.45 -1.15
N SER A 348 5.41 21.20 -0.19
CA SER A 348 6.51 20.74 0.66
C SER A 348 6.11 19.53 1.51
N GLU A 349 7.09 18.75 1.95
CA GLU A 349 6.82 17.61 2.86
C GLU A 349 6.20 18.05 4.18
N HIS A 350 6.51 19.25 4.65
CA HIS A 350 5.90 19.84 5.83
C HIS A 350 4.40 20.11 5.66
N GLU A 351 3.98 20.61 4.49
CA GLU A 351 2.56 20.85 4.19
C GLU A 351 1.81 19.54 4.05
N ILE A 352 2.43 18.53 3.42
CA ILE A 352 1.84 17.17 3.30
C ILE A 352 1.65 16.56 4.68
N LEU A 353 2.71 16.54 5.50
CA LEU A 353 2.70 16.06 6.88
C LEU A 353 1.61 16.73 7.71
N SER A 354 1.53 18.07 7.66
CA SER A 354 0.53 18.85 8.39
C SER A 354 -0.89 18.47 7.98
N LYS A 355 -1.15 18.29 6.69
CA LYS A 355 -2.46 17.91 6.18
C LYS A 355 -2.87 16.50 6.62
N HIS A 356 -1.94 15.53 6.61
CA HIS A 356 -2.21 14.17 7.07
C HIS A 356 -2.48 14.13 8.58
N ILE A 357 -1.69 14.84 9.38
CA ILE A 357 -1.89 14.93 10.83
C ILE A 357 -3.27 15.52 11.14
N LEU A 358 -3.63 16.64 10.51
CA LEU A 358 -4.96 17.25 10.69
C LEU A 358 -6.10 16.30 10.31
N TYR A 359 -5.91 15.50 9.27
CA TYR A 359 -6.88 14.48 8.90
C TYR A 359 -7.03 13.41 9.99
N TYR A 360 -5.92 12.83 10.48
CA TYR A 360 -5.95 11.83 11.54
C TYR A 360 -6.58 12.35 12.83
N LEU A 361 -6.26 13.59 13.23
CA LEU A 361 -6.85 14.26 14.38
C LEU A 361 -8.38 14.38 14.25
N SER A 362 -8.84 14.92 13.12
CA SER A 362 -10.28 15.14 12.88
C SER A 362 -11.06 13.81 12.79
N SER A 363 -10.45 12.76 12.27
CA SER A 363 -11.08 11.44 12.18
C SER A 363 -11.22 10.78 13.54
N ARG A 364 -10.23 10.94 14.42
CA ARG A 364 -10.25 10.42 15.79
C ARG A 364 -11.22 11.17 16.70
N GLU A 365 -11.32 12.49 16.57
CA GLU A 365 -12.34 13.27 17.28
C GLU A 365 -13.75 12.79 16.92
N LYS A 366 -14.01 12.51 15.65
CA LYS A 366 -15.31 11.94 15.20
C LYS A 366 -15.54 10.55 15.81
N GLN A 367 -14.52 9.69 15.82
CA GLN A 367 -14.63 8.36 16.41
C GLN A 367 -14.86 8.43 17.92
N SER A 368 -14.11 9.27 18.63
CA SER A 368 -14.29 9.43 20.08
C SER A 368 -15.70 9.97 20.44
N ILE A 369 -16.29 10.82 19.61
CA ILE A 369 -17.67 11.29 19.80
C ILE A 369 -18.67 10.15 19.57
N ILE A 370 -18.40 9.25 18.62
CA ILE A 370 -19.23 8.07 18.37
C ILE A 370 -19.12 7.09 19.54
N ASP A 371 -17.91 6.83 20.01
CA ASP A 371 -17.62 5.91 21.12
C ASP A 371 -18.14 6.45 22.46
N MET A 372 -18.12 7.76 22.70
CA MET A 372 -18.76 8.42 23.85
C MET A 372 -20.27 8.17 23.95
N LYS A 373 -20.93 7.91 22.82
CA LYS A 373 -22.36 7.56 22.81
C LYS A 373 -22.62 6.09 23.15
N THR A 374 -21.56 5.26 23.15
CA THR A 374 -21.65 3.82 23.35
C THR A 374 -20.99 3.30 24.65
N SER A 375 -20.05 4.04 25.26
CA SER A 375 -19.38 3.63 26.52
C SER A 375 -18.73 4.82 27.23
N THR A 376 -18.98 4.95 28.55
CA THR A 376 -18.58 6.12 29.35
C THR A 376 -17.27 5.97 30.13
N THR A 377 -16.65 4.80 30.18
CA THR A 377 -15.52 4.53 31.12
C THR A 377 -14.14 4.40 30.46
N ASP A 378 -14.02 3.87 29.27
CA ASP A 378 -12.71 3.59 28.64
C ASP A 378 -12.11 4.78 27.87
N VAL A 379 -12.90 5.81 27.63
CA VAL A 379 -12.56 6.94 26.74
C VAL A 379 -11.57 7.93 27.40
N VAL A 380 -11.58 8.04 28.73
CA VAL A 380 -10.78 9.06 29.44
C VAL A 380 -9.30 8.70 29.47
N GLU A 381 -8.95 7.44 29.70
CA GLU A 381 -7.54 7.00 29.73
C GLU A 381 -6.90 6.96 28.33
N ASN A 382 -7.66 6.53 27.32
CA ASN A 382 -7.21 6.52 25.92
C ASN A 382 -6.93 7.93 25.38
N GLY A 383 -7.82 8.88 25.67
CA GLY A 383 -7.67 10.27 25.24
C GLY A 383 -6.47 11.00 25.84
N MET A 384 -5.95 10.56 26.98
CA MET A 384 -4.77 11.21 27.60
C MET A 384 -3.44 10.77 26.97
N TYR A 385 -3.31 9.49 26.58
CA TYR A 385 -2.08 8.97 25.96
C TYR A 385 -1.95 9.45 24.50
N GLU A 386 -3.08 9.47 23.78
CA GLU A 386 -3.14 9.99 22.43
C GLU A 386 -2.90 11.50 22.36
N ARG A 387 -3.39 12.28 23.35
CA ARG A 387 -3.11 13.72 23.46
C ARG A 387 -1.64 14.02 23.67
N GLY A 388 -0.87 13.14 24.30
CA GLY A 388 0.59 13.28 24.44
C GLY A 388 1.29 13.26 23.08
N LEU A 389 1.05 12.23 22.26
CA LEU A 389 1.63 12.11 20.92
C LEU A 389 1.12 13.21 19.97
N LEU A 390 -0.17 13.53 20.04
CA LEU A 390 -0.79 14.60 19.25
C LEU A 390 -0.26 15.97 19.63
N LYS A 391 -0.04 16.24 20.92
CA LYS A 391 0.58 17.46 21.40
C LYS A 391 2.03 17.59 20.95
N GLU A 392 2.80 16.51 20.95
CA GLU A 392 4.16 16.50 20.39
C GLU A 392 4.16 16.76 18.89
N LEU A 393 3.19 16.21 18.14
CA LEU A 393 3.04 16.44 16.71
C LEU A 393 2.58 17.89 16.42
N GLU A 394 1.72 18.48 17.27
CA GLU A 394 1.34 19.89 17.19
C GLU A 394 2.50 20.83 17.55
N GLU A 395 3.31 20.50 18.56
CA GLU A 395 4.51 21.27 18.91
C GLU A 395 5.57 21.25 17.80
N LEU A 396 5.63 20.16 17.01
CA LEU A 396 6.44 20.09 15.79
C LEU A 396 5.95 21.05 14.72
N LYS A 397 4.62 21.19 14.58
CA LYS A 397 3.98 22.15 13.68
C LYS A 397 4.33 23.61 14.04
N ILE A 398 4.39 23.95 15.32
CA ILE A 398 4.67 25.31 15.81
C ILE A 398 6.17 25.66 15.71
N LYS A 399 7.08 24.70 15.85
CA LYS A 399 8.53 24.94 15.80
C LYS A 399 9.11 25.05 14.39
N ASN A 400 8.32 24.74 13.37
CA ASN A 400 8.71 24.80 11.94
C ASN A 400 7.92 25.85 11.15
N ILE A 401 7.15 26.72 11.82
CA ILE A 401 6.62 27.99 11.33
C ILE A 401 7.56 29.10 11.80
#